data_c98e708002bbb13c84ffe666f792888d
#
_entry.id   c98e708002bbb13c84ffe666f792888d
#
_cell.length_a   1.000
_cell.length_b   1.000
_cell.length_c   1.000
_cell.angle_alpha   90.00
_cell.angle_beta   90.00
_cell.angle_gamma   90.00
#
_symmetry.space_group_name_H-M   'P 1'
#
loop_
_entity.id
_entity.type
_entity.pdbx_description
1 polymer ?
#
loop_
_entity_poly.entity_id
_entity_poly.type
_entity_poly.pdbx_seq_one_letter_code
_entity_poly.pdbx_strand_id
1 'polypeptide(L)' 'MTVLKSDYFATHERLTLFINENNIKREDILAITQSSGSFTIFFFGDPAVQEITHGLFS' A
#
# COMPACT_ATOMS: atom_id res chain seq x y z
N MET A 1 -6.83 4.13 15.36
CA MET A 1 -7.55 4.85 14.30
C MET A 1 -7.01 4.45 12.95
N THR A 2 -7.88 4.21 12.00
CA THR A 2 -7.44 3.86 10.64
C THR A 2 -7.82 4.97 9.67
N VAL A 3 -7.00 5.15 8.67
CA VAL A 3 -7.24 6.12 7.61
C VAL A 3 -7.05 5.44 6.27
N LEU A 4 -7.66 6.01 5.24
CA LEU A 4 -7.46 5.51 3.89
C LEU A 4 -6.10 5.92 3.41
N LYS A 5 -5.36 4.97 2.90
CA LYS A 5 -4.00 5.18 2.42
C LYS A 5 -3.85 4.64 1.01
N SER A 6 -2.84 5.13 0.31
CA SER A 6 -2.51 4.61 -1.00
C SER A 6 -1.00 4.59 -1.15
N ASP A 7 -0.53 3.61 -1.89
CA ASP A 7 0.88 3.47 -2.24
C ASP A 7 0.96 2.82 -3.60
N TYR A 8 2.10 2.98 -4.28
CA TYR A 8 2.24 2.30 -5.54
C TYR A 8 3.62 1.67 -5.66
N PHE A 9 3.68 0.63 -6.49
CA PHE A 9 4.88 -0.20 -6.62
C PHE A 9 5.09 -0.55 -8.08
N ALA A 10 6.36 -0.67 -8.44
CA ALA A 10 6.71 -0.99 -9.82
C ALA A 10 6.47 -2.46 -10.16
N THR A 11 6.45 -3.33 -9.14
CA THR A 11 6.26 -4.76 -9.37
C THR A 11 5.29 -5.32 -8.34
N HIS A 12 4.61 -6.41 -8.73
CA HIS A 12 3.69 -7.05 -7.80
C HIS A 12 4.42 -7.68 -6.63
N GLU A 13 5.68 -8.02 -6.80
CA GLU A 13 6.48 -8.59 -5.72
C GLU A 13 6.71 -7.58 -4.62
N ARG A 14 6.99 -6.35 -5.00
CA ARG A 14 7.14 -5.27 -4.02
C ARG A 14 5.84 -5.00 -3.30
N LEU A 15 4.74 -5.00 -4.03
CA LEU A 15 3.43 -4.82 -3.44
C LEU A 15 3.13 -5.92 -2.43
N THR A 16 3.38 -7.16 -2.82
CA THR A 16 3.13 -8.30 -1.94
C THR A 16 3.97 -8.20 -0.67
N LEU A 17 5.23 -7.84 -0.84
CA LEU A 17 6.13 -7.70 0.30
C LEU A 17 5.63 -6.62 1.26
N PHE A 18 5.20 -5.50 0.71
CA PHE A 18 4.67 -4.41 1.51
C PHE A 18 3.48 -4.86 2.34
N ILE A 19 2.55 -5.57 1.71
CA ILE A 19 1.36 -6.06 2.41
C ILE A 19 1.75 -7.00 3.55
N ASN A 20 2.68 -7.89 3.28
CA ASN A 20 3.08 -8.88 4.28
C ASN A 20 3.87 -8.27 5.42
N GLU A 21 4.76 -7.35 5.10
CA GLU A 21 5.60 -6.73 6.12
C GLU A 21 4.80 -5.82 7.05
N ASN A 22 3.73 -5.24 6.54
CA ASN A 22 2.91 -4.35 7.34
C ASN A 22 1.66 -5.03 7.89
N ASN A 23 1.54 -6.33 7.65
CA ASN A 23 0.43 -7.11 8.17
C ASN A 23 -0.92 -6.52 7.78
N ILE A 24 -1.03 -6.07 6.54
CA ILE A 24 -2.26 -5.49 6.05
C ILE A 24 -3.26 -6.60 5.83
N LYS A 25 -4.40 -6.50 6.48
CA LYS A 25 -5.42 -7.54 6.40
C LYS A 25 -6.22 -7.40 5.12
N ARG A 26 -6.68 -8.54 4.65
CA ARG A 26 -7.47 -8.58 3.44
C ARG A 26 -8.68 -7.64 3.51
N GLU A 27 -9.35 -7.62 4.64
CA GLU A 27 -10.54 -6.78 4.80
C GLU A 27 -10.22 -5.30 4.83
N ASP A 28 -8.94 -4.95 5.03
CA ASP A 28 -8.53 -3.55 5.04
C ASP A 28 -8.11 -3.06 3.68
N ILE A 29 -7.99 -3.95 2.70
CA ILE A 29 -7.60 -3.56 1.35
C ILE A 29 -8.86 -3.17 0.58
N LEU A 30 -8.92 -1.91 0.16
CA LEU A 30 -10.06 -1.41 -0.59
C LEU A 30 -9.99 -1.83 -2.05
N ALA A 31 -8.85 -1.61 -2.67
CA ALA A 31 -8.69 -1.92 -4.09
C ALA A 31 -7.22 -1.96 -4.43
N ILE A 32 -6.90 -2.72 -5.46
CA ILE A 32 -5.57 -2.73 -6.06
C ILE A 32 -5.77 -2.52 -7.54
N THR A 33 -5.13 -1.49 -8.08
CA THR A 33 -5.26 -1.18 -9.50
C THR A 33 -3.91 -1.32 -10.18
N GLN A 34 -3.95 -1.55 -11.47
CA GLN A 34 -2.75 -1.69 -12.28
C GLN A 34 -2.84 -0.75 -13.46
N SER A 35 -1.73 -0.08 -13.75
CA SER A 35 -1.71 0.89 -14.84
C SER A 35 -0.27 1.07 -15.28
N SER A 36 -0.01 0.92 -16.59
CA SER A 36 1.29 1.22 -17.19
C SER A 36 2.47 0.62 -16.44
N GLY A 37 2.33 -0.63 -16.00
CA GLY A 37 3.45 -1.32 -15.35
C GLY A 37 3.62 -1.01 -13.89
N SER A 38 2.68 -0.32 -13.28
CA SER A 38 2.74 -0.08 -11.84
C SER A 38 1.45 -0.57 -11.18
N PHE A 39 1.55 -0.80 -9.87
CA PHE A 39 0.44 -1.29 -9.08
C PHE A 39 0.17 -0.30 -7.97
N THR A 40 -1.08 0.07 -7.80
CA THR A 40 -1.48 0.99 -6.74
C THR A 40 -2.43 0.25 -5.79
N ILE A 41 -2.14 0.33 -4.50
CA ILE A 41 -3.00 -0.25 -3.48
C ILE A 41 -3.67 0.87 -2.71
N PHE A 42 -4.97 0.70 -2.48
CA PHE A 42 -5.75 1.57 -1.59
C PHE A 42 -6.18 0.72 -0.41
N PHE A 43 -5.82 1.15 0.79
CA PHE A 43 -6.08 0.32 1.96
C PHE A 43 -6.29 1.20 3.18
N PHE A 44 -6.89 0.61 4.21
CA PHE A 44 -7.09 1.29 5.49
C PHE A 44 -6.04 0.82 6.46
N GLY A 45 -5.39 1.75 7.14
CA GLY A 45 -4.35 1.39 8.07
C GLY A 45 -4.03 2.49 9.03
N ASP A 46 -3.12 2.19 9.94
CA ASP A 46 -2.65 3.15 10.92
C ASP A 46 -1.87 4.24 10.20
N PRO A 47 -2.08 5.51 10.53
CA PRO A 47 -1.34 6.60 9.88
C PRO A 47 0.17 6.44 9.91
N ALA A 48 0.69 5.76 10.91
CA ALA A 48 2.13 5.60 11.04
C ALA A 48 2.71 4.57 10.06
N VAL A 49 1.90 3.67 9.54
CA VAL A 49 2.41 2.55 8.78
C VAL A 49 3.14 2.95 7.51
N GLN A 50 2.64 3.93 6.81
CA GLN A 50 3.20 4.25 5.50
C GLN A 50 4.07 5.49 5.48
N GLU A 51 4.42 6.02 6.64
CA GLU A 51 5.19 7.26 6.65
C GLU A 51 6.48 7.15 5.87
N ILE A 52 7.17 6.03 6.05
CA ILE A 52 8.43 5.81 5.38
C ILE A 52 8.24 5.74 3.87
N THR A 53 7.28 4.95 3.43
CA THR A 53 7.02 4.78 2.02
C THR A 53 6.55 6.09 1.40
N HIS A 54 5.69 6.78 2.11
CA HIS A 54 5.17 8.05 1.62
C HIS A 54 6.30 9.05 1.44
N GLY A 55 7.23 9.05 2.37
CA GLY A 55 8.37 9.96 2.28
C GLY A 55 9.22 9.73 1.06
N LEU A 56 9.23 8.52 0.55
CA LEU A 56 10.02 8.20 -0.63
C LEU A 56 9.45 8.82 -1.89
N PHE A 57 8.18 9.12 -1.90
CA PHE A 57 7.52 9.66 -3.08
C PHE A 57 7.38 11.16 -3.05
N SER A 58 7.60 11.74 -1.95
CA SER A 58 7.39 13.18 -1.80
C SER A 58 8.56 13.98 -2.32
#